data_732bd03832654c0061262a86828c8152
#
_entry.id   732bd03832654c0061262a86828c8152
#
_cell.length_a   1.000
_cell.length_b   1.000
_cell.length_c   1.000
_cell.angle_alpha   90.00
_cell.angle_beta   90.00
_cell.angle_gamma   90.00
#
_symmetry.space_group_name_H-M   'P 1'
#
loop_
_entity.id
_entity.type
_entity.pdbx_description
1 polymer ?
#
loop_
_entity_poly.entity_id
_entity_poly.type
_entity_poly.pdbx_seq_one_letter_code
_entity_poly.pdbx_strand_id
1 'polypeptide(L)'
;MLIRRRFATLALGFGVLLPSLAVTLPEASGAATAATAPKVTTHTLKQAKPYTPSAPNGGTDDYHCSLVNPNIKTSSYIVSAQFFPNSPEVHHAILFLIPPNMVAAAKQANVGGKGWTCFGETALPGSGLAQLGQTPWLTAWAPGHGKDVHTKGAGTLLPAGSMVVMQVHYNMLRGDKPVTSSLHLNTVPVTKAIQPETLGQYVAPPNVPCPTGVTGPLCDRAASLADLSKRFGPSAAMFDSAIQAICGNPPSGVTTTCTWRPRQAGWIVRVAPHMHLTGHALSMVLNPGTPDETTILDDANYNFDDQKAIALKHPVKINSGDTIKLTCTYDPTLRQKLPQLRSQAPRFITWGDGSSDEMCLGLIMTVPNKPANA
;
A
#
# COMPACT_ATOMS: atom_id res chain seq x y z
N MET A 1 -8.04 67.32 -35.77
CA MET A 1 -9.10 68.11 -36.51
C MET A 1 -10.44 67.46 -36.14
N LEU A 2 -11.14 68.12 -35.22
CA LEU A 2 -12.55 68.49 -35.20
C LEU A 2 -13.55 67.33 -35.49
N ILE A 3 -14.62 67.04 -34.76
CA ILE A 3 -15.61 67.97 -34.12
C ILE A 3 -16.42 67.13 -33.11
N ARG A 4 -16.69 67.75 -31.93
CA ARG A 4 -17.74 67.39 -30.97
C ARG A 4 -19.14 67.56 -31.53
N ARG A 5 -20.11 66.71 -31.19
CA ARG A 5 -21.48 67.15 -30.97
C ARG A 5 -22.12 66.42 -29.76
N ARG A 6 -22.48 67.27 -28.78
CA ARG A 6 -23.38 66.94 -27.68
C ARG A 6 -24.82 67.08 -28.20
N PHE A 7 -25.69 66.20 -27.84
CA PHE A 7 -27.16 66.47 -27.77
C PHE A 7 -27.65 66.10 -26.39
N ALA A 8 -28.19 67.09 -25.71
CA ALA A 8 -28.97 66.95 -24.48
C ALA A 8 -30.45 66.86 -24.92
N THR A 9 -31.18 65.92 -24.36
CA THR A 9 -32.63 65.91 -24.44
C THR A 9 -33.19 65.70 -23.05
N LEU A 10 -33.90 66.74 -22.59
CA LEU A 10 -34.78 66.77 -21.42
C LEU A 10 -36.03 65.91 -21.73
N ALA A 11 -36.46 65.04 -20.81
CA ALA A 11 -37.79 64.49 -20.80
C ALA A 11 -38.34 64.44 -19.37
N LEU A 12 -39.47 65.06 -19.22
CA LEU A 12 -40.24 65.28 -17.99
C LEU A 12 -40.74 63.94 -17.39
N GLY A 13 -40.79 63.95 -16.07
CA GLY A 13 -41.33 62.86 -15.30
C GLY A 13 -42.87 62.78 -15.32
N PHE A 14 -43.35 61.56 -15.25
CA PHE A 14 -44.70 61.24 -14.75
C PHE A 14 -44.52 60.15 -13.70
N GLY A 15 -44.71 60.55 -12.42
CA GLY A 15 -44.74 59.60 -11.33
C GLY A 15 -46.07 58.82 -11.30
N VAL A 16 -45.95 57.51 -11.45
CA VAL A 16 -47.07 56.59 -11.13
C VAL A 16 -46.68 55.85 -9.86
N LEU A 17 -47.34 56.20 -8.76
CA LEU A 17 -47.30 55.45 -7.51
C LEU A 17 -48.11 54.13 -7.69
N LEU A 18 -47.43 52.99 -7.79
CA LEU A 18 -48.05 51.68 -7.64
C LEU A 18 -47.81 51.20 -6.19
N PRO A 19 -48.84 50.66 -5.52
CA PRO A 19 -48.66 50.10 -4.18
C PRO A 19 -47.86 48.81 -4.23
N SER A 20 -46.79 48.72 -3.51
CA SER A 20 -45.97 47.52 -3.29
C SER A 20 -46.78 46.51 -2.49
N LEU A 21 -47.34 45.48 -3.14
CA LEU A 21 -47.75 44.25 -2.45
C LEU A 21 -46.49 43.50 -2.06
N ALA A 22 -46.15 43.50 -0.78
CA ALA A 22 -45.13 42.60 -0.23
C ALA A 22 -45.66 41.16 -0.23
N VAL A 23 -45.26 40.37 -1.21
CA VAL A 23 -45.46 38.92 -1.19
C VAL A 23 -44.38 38.32 -0.26
N THR A 24 -44.79 37.98 0.96
CA THR A 24 -44.01 37.17 1.86
C THR A 24 -43.99 35.74 1.34
N LEU A 25 -42.88 35.33 0.70
CA LEU A 25 -42.63 33.94 0.40
C LEU A 25 -42.35 33.23 1.75
N PRO A 26 -43.00 32.05 2.00
CA PRO A 26 -42.63 31.27 3.17
C PRO A 26 -41.19 30.78 3.00
N GLU A 27 -40.31 31.15 3.91
CA GLU A 27 -38.99 30.52 4.07
C GLU A 27 -39.23 29.04 4.37
N ALA A 28 -39.04 28.20 3.37
CA ALA A 28 -38.95 26.77 3.58
C ALA A 28 -37.63 26.52 4.36
N SER A 29 -37.72 26.51 5.68
CA SER A 29 -36.70 25.99 6.57
C SER A 29 -36.59 24.48 6.32
N GLY A 30 -35.93 24.12 5.22
CA GLY A 30 -35.43 22.78 5.00
C GLY A 30 -34.36 22.50 6.03
N ALA A 31 -34.76 21.98 7.19
CA ALA A 31 -33.82 21.39 8.13
C ALA A 31 -33.09 20.27 7.37
N ALA A 32 -31.86 20.54 6.95
CA ALA A 32 -30.98 19.49 6.44
C ALA A 32 -30.83 18.48 7.59
N THR A 33 -31.53 17.35 7.46
CA THR A 33 -31.34 16.22 8.36
C THR A 33 -29.87 15.87 8.30
N ALA A 34 -29.16 16.12 9.39
CA ALA A 34 -27.76 15.74 9.53
C ALA A 34 -27.71 14.22 9.28
N ALA A 35 -27.09 13.82 8.18
CA ALA A 35 -26.93 12.42 7.85
C ALA A 35 -26.19 11.76 9.04
N THR A 36 -26.88 10.84 9.73
CA THR A 36 -26.29 10.10 10.84
C THR A 36 -25.07 9.37 10.31
N ALA A 37 -23.93 9.50 11.03
CA ALA A 37 -22.71 8.81 10.67
C ALA A 37 -22.98 7.30 10.53
N PRO A 38 -22.46 6.63 9.49
CA PRO A 38 -22.72 5.22 9.26
C PRO A 38 -22.26 4.39 10.47
N LYS A 39 -23.08 3.42 10.89
CA LYS A 39 -22.78 2.52 12.00
C LYS A 39 -21.54 1.70 11.67
N VAL A 40 -20.50 1.82 12.50
CA VAL A 40 -19.30 1.00 12.39
C VAL A 40 -19.53 -0.36 13.02
N THR A 41 -19.14 -1.43 12.31
CA THR A 41 -19.13 -2.80 12.81
C THR A 41 -17.68 -3.28 12.91
N THR A 42 -17.29 -3.81 14.06
CA THR A 42 -15.95 -4.40 14.28
C THR A 42 -16.01 -5.90 14.08
N HIS A 43 -15.15 -6.42 13.22
CA HIS A 43 -14.92 -7.86 13.03
C HIS A 43 -13.58 -8.21 13.66
N THR A 44 -13.60 -9.10 14.67
CA THR A 44 -12.37 -9.64 15.27
C THR A 44 -12.04 -10.95 14.59
N LEU A 45 -10.89 -10.99 13.92
CA LEU A 45 -10.37 -12.14 13.20
C LEU A 45 -9.14 -12.67 13.93
N LYS A 46 -8.99 -13.98 13.97
CA LYS A 46 -7.88 -14.63 14.66
C LYS A 46 -7.46 -15.87 13.88
N GLN A 47 -6.17 -16.18 13.88
CA GLN A 47 -5.69 -17.47 13.40
C GLN A 47 -6.43 -18.60 14.13
N ALA A 48 -6.84 -19.61 13.39
CA ALA A 48 -7.65 -20.72 13.95
C ALA A 48 -6.87 -21.55 14.98
N LYS A 49 -5.55 -21.62 14.83
CA LYS A 49 -4.63 -22.38 15.70
C LYS A 49 -3.35 -21.58 15.91
N PRO A 50 -2.65 -21.75 17.04
CA PRO A 50 -1.28 -21.27 17.19
C PRO A 50 -0.40 -21.87 16.09
N TYR A 51 0.48 -21.07 15.54
CA TYR A 51 1.47 -21.49 14.56
C TYR A 51 2.88 -21.38 15.16
N THR A 52 3.65 -22.43 15.03
CA THR A 52 5.08 -22.43 15.39
C THR A 52 5.88 -22.13 14.13
N PRO A 53 6.55 -20.96 14.04
CA PRO A 53 7.31 -20.60 12.87
C PRO A 53 8.41 -21.61 12.55
N SER A 54 8.60 -21.89 11.27
CA SER A 54 9.62 -22.83 10.78
C SER A 54 10.09 -22.38 9.40
N ALA A 55 11.21 -21.68 9.36
CA ALA A 55 11.74 -21.19 8.09
C ALA A 55 12.09 -22.36 7.16
N PRO A 56 11.58 -22.41 5.94
CA PRO A 56 11.90 -23.45 4.99
C PRO A 56 13.33 -23.34 4.49
N ASN A 57 13.89 -24.45 4.05
CA ASN A 57 15.20 -24.53 3.39
C ASN A 57 16.38 -23.97 4.23
N GLY A 58 16.26 -23.97 5.55
CA GLY A 58 17.31 -23.47 6.46
C GLY A 58 17.47 -21.94 6.42
N GLY A 59 16.46 -21.22 5.97
CA GLY A 59 16.41 -19.77 6.02
C GLY A 59 16.15 -19.22 7.43
N THR A 60 16.04 -17.90 7.52
CA THR A 60 15.73 -17.16 8.76
C THR A 60 14.34 -16.53 8.74
N ASP A 61 13.64 -16.67 7.63
CA ASP A 61 12.37 -16.04 7.37
C ASP A 61 11.30 -17.09 7.03
N ASP A 62 10.16 -17.02 7.69
CA ASP A 62 9.02 -17.89 7.44
C ASP A 62 7.78 -17.04 7.11
N TYR A 63 7.11 -17.38 6.04
CA TYR A 63 5.87 -16.73 5.60
C TYR A 63 4.72 -17.72 5.69
N HIS A 64 3.78 -17.43 6.59
CA HIS A 64 2.65 -18.30 6.83
C HIS A 64 1.32 -17.59 6.58
N CYS A 65 0.52 -18.16 5.69
CA CYS A 65 -0.82 -17.71 5.37
C CYS A 65 -1.88 -18.47 6.18
N SER A 66 -2.80 -17.75 6.77
CA SER A 66 -3.98 -18.29 7.45
C SER A 66 -5.25 -17.70 6.84
N LEU A 67 -6.23 -18.57 6.54
CA LEU A 67 -7.53 -18.11 6.05
C LEU A 67 -8.44 -17.77 7.24
N VAL A 68 -8.93 -16.54 7.28
CA VAL A 68 -9.86 -16.05 8.31
C VAL A 68 -11.14 -15.52 7.68
N ASN A 69 -12.27 -15.71 8.39
CA ASN A 69 -13.58 -15.35 7.86
C ASN A 69 -14.20 -14.16 8.61
N PRO A 70 -14.29 -12.98 8.01
CA PRO A 70 -14.97 -11.82 8.61
C PRO A 70 -16.50 -11.96 8.62
N ASN A 71 -17.05 -13.01 8.01
CA ASN A 71 -18.49 -13.30 7.94
C ASN A 71 -19.31 -12.15 7.33
N ILE A 72 -18.81 -11.58 6.23
CA ILE A 72 -19.44 -10.46 5.54
C ILE A 72 -20.66 -10.96 4.76
N LYS A 73 -21.85 -10.59 5.20
CA LYS A 73 -23.13 -10.95 4.56
C LYS A 73 -23.57 -9.93 3.52
N THR A 74 -23.19 -8.67 3.70
CA THR A 74 -23.50 -7.56 2.80
C THR A 74 -22.19 -6.80 2.54
N SER A 75 -21.93 -6.45 1.28
CA SER A 75 -20.75 -5.69 0.91
C SER A 75 -20.60 -4.45 1.78
N SER A 76 -19.39 -4.19 2.26
CA SER A 76 -19.08 -3.12 3.20
C SER A 76 -17.76 -2.47 2.82
N TYR A 77 -17.49 -1.27 3.32
CA TYR A 77 -16.19 -0.65 3.25
C TYR A 77 -15.42 -0.86 4.56
N ILE A 78 -14.18 -1.31 4.48
CA ILE A 78 -13.23 -1.26 5.60
C ILE A 78 -12.80 0.20 5.73
N VAL A 79 -12.97 0.77 6.92
CA VAL A 79 -12.60 2.17 7.22
C VAL A 79 -11.40 2.24 8.18
N SER A 80 -11.09 1.16 8.84
CA SER A 80 -9.83 1.00 9.58
C SER A 80 -9.55 -0.47 9.88
N ALA A 81 -8.27 -0.77 10.09
CA ALA A 81 -7.78 -2.08 10.48
C ALA A 81 -6.74 -1.95 11.58
N GLN A 82 -6.63 -2.95 12.44
CA GLN A 82 -5.57 -3.02 13.44
C GLN A 82 -5.13 -4.47 13.62
N PHE A 83 -3.88 -4.73 13.29
CA PHE A 83 -3.25 -6.03 13.48
C PHE A 83 -2.57 -6.10 14.84
N PHE A 84 -2.62 -7.28 15.47
CA PHE A 84 -2.00 -7.60 16.75
C PHE A 84 -1.06 -8.78 16.53
N PRO A 85 0.26 -8.56 16.48
CA PRO A 85 1.25 -9.60 16.25
C PRO A 85 1.30 -10.63 17.37
N ASN A 86 1.11 -10.20 18.63
CA ASN A 86 1.15 -10.99 19.86
C ASN A 86 2.47 -11.75 20.12
N SER A 87 3.52 -11.45 19.35
CA SER A 87 4.85 -12.02 19.54
C SER A 87 5.90 -11.17 18.83
N PRO A 88 7.13 -11.08 19.38
CA PRO A 88 8.25 -10.38 18.76
C PRO A 88 8.80 -11.08 17.51
N GLU A 89 8.52 -12.36 17.30
CA GLU A 89 8.88 -13.10 16.09
C GLU A 89 8.14 -12.59 14.84
N VAL A 90 6.95 -11.98 15.02
CA VAL A 90 6.20 -11.39 13.92
C VAL A 90 6.92 -10.14 13.43
N HIS A 91 7.43 -10.21 12.19
CA HIS A 91 8.14 -9.13 11.54
C HIS A 91 7.19 -8.16 10.82
N HIS A 92 6.30 -8.67 9.97
CA HIS A 92 5.20 -7.92 9.38
C HIS A 92 4.03 -8.84 9.05
N ALA A 93 2.89 -8.24 8.71
CA ALA A 93 1.73 -8.96 8.19
C ALA A 93 1.09 -8.20 7.03
N ILE A 94 0.65 -8.95 6.03
CA ILE A 94 -0.15 -8.44 4.91
C ILE A 94 -1.49 -9.14 4.92
N LEU A 95 -2.57 -8.37 4.83
CA LEU A 95 -3.93 -8.86 4.81
C LEU A 95 -4.47 -8.76 3.40
N PHE A 96 -4.76 -9.91 2.79
CA PHE A 96 -5.27 -9.98 1.42
C PHE A 96 -6.77 -10.20 1.38
N LEU A 97 -7.44 -9.48 0.51
CA LEU A 97 -8.82 -9.78 0.13
C LEU A 97 -8.86 -11.07 -0.69
N ILE A 98 -9.67 -12.01 -0.24
CA ILE A 98 -10.03 -13.19 -1.03
C ILE A 98 -11.46 -13.01 -1.50
N PRO A 99 -11.66 -12.63 -2.77
CA PRO A 99 -12.99 -12.45 -3.33
C PRO A 99 -13.77 -13.78 -3.40
N PRO A 100 -15.11 -13.75 -3.48
CA PRO A 100 -15.94 -14.97 -3.40
C PRO A 100 -15.55 -16.07 -4.38
N ASN A 101 -15.10 -15.72 -5.59
CA ASN A 101 -14.67 -16.70 -6.62
C ASN A 101 -13.35 -17.40 -6.27
N MET A 102 -12.53 -16.87 -5.36
CA MET A 102 -11.26 -17.48 -4.92
C MET A 102 -11.38 -18.21 -3.58
N VAL A 103 -12.51 -18.10 -2.89
CA VAL A 103 -12.70 -18.69 -1.55
C VAL A 103 -12.55 -20.19 -1.54
N ALA A 104 -12.98 -20.89 -2.59
CA ALA A 104 -12.82 -22.35 -2.70
C ALA A 104 -11.34 -22.75 -2.72
N ALA A 105 -10.52 -22.08 -3.53
CA ALA A 105 -9.08 -22.32 -3.61
C ALA A 105 -8.37 -22.02 -2.26
N ALA A 106 -8.74 -20.91 -1.61
CA ALA A 106 -8.20 -20.57 -0.31
C ALA A 106 -8.55 -21.60 0.77
N LYS A 107 -9.77 -22.16 0.77
CA LYS A 107 -10.15 -23.24 1.66
C LYS A 107 -9.38 -24.53 1.40
N GLN A 108 -9.10 -24.84 0.15
CA GLN A 108 -8.28 -26.02 -0.21
C GLN A 108 -6.84 -25.87 0.28
N ALA A 109 -6.25 -24.66 0.20
CA ALA A 109 -4.92 -24.40 0.74
C ALA A 109 -4.89 -24.48 2.27
N ASN A 110 -5.95 -24.06 2.96
CA ASN A 110 -6.07 -24.01 4.42
C ASN A 110 -6.56 -25.34 5.03
N VAL A 111 -5.91 -26.45 4.72
CA VAL A 111 -6.31 -27.79 5.18
C VAL A 111 -6.35 -27.88 6.72
N GLY A 112 -7.50 -28.25 7.24
CA GLY A 112 -7.71 -28.40 8.69
C GLY A 112 -7.50 -27.12 9.50
N GLY A 113 -7.52 -25.95 8.87
CA GLY A 113 -7.30 -24.66 9.53
C GLY A 113 -5.84 -24.42 9.95
N LYS A 114 -4.88 -25.18 9.37
CA LYS A 114 -3.45 -25.07 9.72
C LYS A 114 -2.73 -23.96 8.99
N GLY A 115 -3.33 -23.39 7.94
CA GLY A 115 -2.66 -22.45 7.04
C GLY A 115 -1.70 -23.14 6.05
N TRP A 116 -0.88 -22.36 5.39
CA TRP A 116 0.10 -22.85 4.41
C TRP A 116 1.27 -21.88 4.27
N THR A 117 2.42 -22.37 3.80
CA THR A 117 3.57 -21.53 3.46
C THR A 117 3.27 -20.69 2.21
N CYS A 118 3.55 -19.40 2.26
CA CYS A 118 3.31 -18.47 1.17
C CYS A 118 4.37 -17.37 1.15
N PHE A 119 5.03 -17.14 0.02
CA PHE A 119 6.01 -16.08 -0.16
C PHE A 119 5.50 -15.06 -1.18
N GLY A 120 5.80 -13.79 -0.96
CA GLY A 120 5.46 -12.66 -1.83
C GLY A 120 3.97 -12.33 -1.87
N GLU A 121 3.16 -13.33 -2.16
CA GLU A 121 1.69 -13.24 -2.33
C GLU A 121 1.00 -14.34 -1.53
N THR A 122 -0.27 -14.57 -1.81
CA THR A 122 -1.06 -15.60 -1.10
C THR A 122 -0.69 -17.04 -1.47
N ALA A 123 0.16 -17.28 -2.47
CA ALA A 123 0.47 -18.59 -3.03
C ALA A 123 -0.76 -19.43 -3.43
N LEU A 124 -1.91 -18.80 -3.64
CA LEU A 124 -3.11 -19.49 -4.16
C LEU A 124 -2.97 -19.73 -5.67
N PRO A 125 -3.65 -20.77 -6.23
CA PRO A 125 -3.70 -20.99 -7.66
C PRO A 125 -4.11 -19.71 -8.39
N GLY A 126 -3.28 -19.32 -9.36
CA GLY A 126 -3.47 -18.07 -10.06
C GLY A 126 -2.76 -16.86 -9.42
N SER A 127 -2.07 -17.00 -8.30
CA SER A 127 -1.13 -15.99 -7.79
C SER A 127 0.21 -16.10 -8.54
N GLY A 128 0.87 -14.98 -8.75
CA GLY A 128 2.14 -14.89 -9.49
C GLY A 128 2.24 -13.61 -10.31
N LEU A 129 3.29 -13.45 -11.12
CA LEU A 129 3.54 -12.22 -11.89
C LEU A 129 2.35 -11.75 -12.75
N ALA A 130 1.62 -12.70 -13.35
CA ALA A 130 0.42 -12.38 -14.14
C ALA A 130 -0.76 -11.88 -13.30
N GLN A 131 -0.68 -12.00 -11.98
CA GLN A 131 -1.78 -11.73 -11.05
C GLN A 131 -1.41 -10.75 -9.93
N LEU A 132 -0.27 -10.06 -10.06
CA LEU A 132 0.06 -8.95 -9.17
C LEU A 132 -1.12 -7.99 -9.06
N GLY A 133 -1.71 -7.92 -7.86
CA GLY A 133 -2.88 -7.10 -7.55
C GLY A 133 -4.23 -7.79 -7.76
N GLN A 134 -4.33 -9.10 -8.07
CA GLN A 134 -5.62 -9.82 -8.12
C GLN A 134 -6.12 -10.24 -6.73
N THR A 135 -5.21 -10.38 -5.77
CA THR A 135 -5.54 -10.47 -4.35
C THR A 135 -5.14 -9.14 -3.70
N PRO A 136 -6.02 -8.10 -3.74
CA PRO A 136 -5.66 -6.79 -3.26
C PRO A 136 -5.33 -6.82 -1.77
N TRP A 137 -4.33 -6.04 -1.37
CA TRP A 137 -4.05 -5.81 0.03
C TRP A 137 -5.19 -5.01 0.65
N LEU A 138 -5.71 -5.50 1.77
CA LEU A 138 -6.67 -4.77 2.59
C LEU A 138 -5.96 -3.78 3.51
N THR A 139 -4.85 -4.23 4.07
CA THR A 139 -3.95 -3.45 4.92
C THR A 139 -2.65 -4.21 5.09
N ALA A 140 -1.60 -3.53 5.56
CA ALA A 140 -0.35 -4.12 6.00
C ALA A 140 0.00 -3.61 7.39
N TRP A 141 0.75 -4.41 8.14
CA TRP A 141 1.30 -4.04 9.44
C TRP A 141 2.79 -4.35 9.47
N ALA A 142 3.56 -3.43 10.03
CA ALA A 142 4.97 -3.61 10.38
C ALA A 142 5.21 -3.05 11.80
N PRO A 143 6.34 -3.32 12.46
CA PRO A 143 6.69 -2.72 13.73
C PRO A 143 6.53 -1.19 13.69
N GLY A 144 6.07 -0.60 14.79
CA GLY A 144 5.75 0.84 14.85
C GLY A 144 4.39 1.22 14.24
N HIS A 145 3.79 0.37 13.40
CA HIS A 145 2.50 0.66 12.77
C HIS A 145 1.36 0.35 13.75
N GLY A 146 0.61 1.37 14.10
CA GLY A 146 -0.57 1.25 14.94
C GLY A 146 -1.82 0.83 14.18
N LYS A 147 -2.94 1.49 14.46
CA LYS A 147 -4.19 1.34 13.72
C LYS A 147 -4.09 2.01 12.35
N ASP A 148 -4.31 1.26 11.28
CA ASP A 148 -4.46 1.80 9.93
C ASP A 148 -5.87 2.40 9.78
N VAL A 149 -5.94 3.68 9.44
CA VAL A 149 -7.21 4.41 9.28
C VAL A 149 -7.27 4.98 7.88
N HIS A 150 -8.34 4.64 7.15
CA HIS A 150 -8.57 5.18 5.82
C HIS A 150 -8.88 6.68 5.84
N THR A 151 -8.70 7.32 4.71
CA THR A 151 -9.09 8.71 4.51
C THR A 151 -10.58 8.90 4.83
N LYS A 152 -10.91 10.00 5.50
CA LYS A 152 -12.32 10.30 5.84
C LYS A 152 -13.19 10.29 4.58
N GLY A 153 -14.28 9.55 4.61
CA GLY A 153 -15.18 9.38 3.46
C GLY A 153 -14.67 8.39 2.41
N ALA A 154 -13.65 7.58 2.74
CA ALA A 154 -13.13 6.53 1.88
C ALA A 154 -12.99 5.20 2.64
N GLY A 155 -12.85 4.10 1.91
CA GLY A 155 -12.61 2.78 2.47
C GLY A 155 -12.31 1.73 1.41
N THR A 156 -11.68 0.64 1.81
CA THR A 156 -11.43 -0.50 0.94
C THR A 156 -12.67 -1.38 0.84
N LEU A 157 -13.15 -1.64 -0.37
CA LEU A 157 -14.34 -2.48 -0.58
C LEU A 157 -14.08 -3.93 -0.14
N LEU A 158 -14.95 -4.44 0.69
CA LEU A 158 -15.01 -5.84 1.13
C LEU A 158 -16.34 -6.44 0.64
N PRO A 159 -16.36 -7.16 -0.49
CA PRO A 159 -17.57 -7.75 -1.06
C PRO A 159 -18.22 -8.79 -0.14
N ALA A 160 -19.53 -8.96 -0.21
CA ALA A 160 -20.23 -10.02 0.50
C ALA A 160 -19.66 -11.40 0.15
N GLY A 161 -19.48 -12.25 1.15
CA GLY A 161 -18.93 -13.60 0.98
C GLY A 161 -17.41 -13.67 0.83
N SER A 162 -16.71 -12.53 0.86
CA SER A 162 -15.24 -12.50 0.86
C SER A 162 -14.66 -13.09 2.15
N MET A 163 -13.45 -13.64 2.04
CA MET A 163 -12.60 -14.02 3.16
C MET A 163 -11.32 -13.17 3.17
N VAL A 164 -10.50 -13.34 4.18
CA VAL A 164 -9.22 -12.66 4.31
C VAL A 164 -8.12 -13.71 4.46
N VAL A 165 -7.03 -13.58 3.72
CA VAL A 165 -5.78 -14.27 4.02
C VAL A 165 -4.93 -13.34 4.85
N MET A 166 -4.55 -13.83 6.03
CA MET A 166 -3.59 -13.21 6.91
C MET A 166 -2.24 -13.86 6.64
N GLN A 167 -1.39 -13.20 5.86
CA GLN A 167 0.00 -13.59 5.66
C GLN A 167 0.82 -12.94 6.77
N VAL A 168 1.52 -13.76 7.53
CA VAL A 168 2.41 -13.29 8.61
C VAL A 168 3.83 -13.71 8.27
N HIS A 169 4.73 -12.74 8.26
CA HIS A 169 6.16 -12.94 8.15
C HIS A 169 6.78 -13.05 9.54
N TYR A 170 7.43 -14.15 9.81
CA TYR A 170 8.15 -14.41 11.04
C TYR A 170 9.65 -14.32 10.80
N ASN A 171 10.34 -13.57 11.65
CA ASN A 171 11.80 -13.51 11.66
C ASN A 171 12.34 -14.47 12.73
N MET A 172 12.88 -15.60 12.29
CA MET A 172 13.38 -16.69 13.17
C MET A 172 14.58 -16.28 14.03
N LEU A 173 15.26 -15.18 13.71
CA LEU A 173 16.33 -14.64 14.56
C LEU A 173 15.78 -14.07 15.89
N ARG A 174 14.45 -13.88 16.01
CA ARG A 174 13.78 -13.38 17.21
C ARG A 174 13.13 -14.49 18.04
N GLY A 175 13.08 -15.72 17.53
CA GLY A 175 12.51 -16.88 18.19
C GLY A 175 11.63 -17.74 17.29
N ASP A 176 11.11 -18.81 17.86
CA ASP A 176 10.30 -19.83 17.18
C ASP A 176 9.10 -20.28 18.03
N LYS A 177 8.66 -19.45 18.98
CA LYS A 177 7.53 -19.80 19.86
C LYS A 177 6.19 -19.84 19.10
N PRO A 178 5.24 -20.68 19.54
CA PRO A 178 3.90 -20.68 18.96
C PRO A 178 3.22 -19.31 19.06
N VAL A 179 2.72 -18.80 17.95
CA VAL A 179 2.10 -17.48 17.85
C VAL A 179 0.65 -17.62 17.39
N THR A 180 -0.20 -16.75 17.90
CA THR A 180 -1.55 -16.55 17.39
C THR A 180 -1.80 -15.07 17.20
N SER A 181 -1.69 -14.61 15.96
CA SER A 181 -1.98 -13.23 15.60
C SER A 181 -3.47 -12.99 15.43
N SER A 182 -3.89 -11.74 15.58
CA SER A 182 -5.28 -11.34 15.39
C SER A 182 -5.39 -9.99 14.68
N LEU A 183 -6.59 -9.70 14.16
CA LEU A 183 -6.89 -8.52 13.37
C LEU A 183 -8.27 -7.99 13.76
N HIS A 184 -8.39 -6.70 13.98
CA HIS A 184 -9.68 -6.01 14.02
C HIS A 184 -9.89 -5.29 12.68
N LEU A 185 -11.01 -5.58 12.00
CA LEU A 185 -11.49 -4.84 10.85
C LEU A 185 -12.74 -4.05 11.24
N ASN A 186 -12.71 -2.75 11.05
CA ASN A 186 -13.87 -1.88 11.24
C ASN A 186 -14.49 -1.59 9.89
N THR A 187 -15.76 -1.96 9.72
CA THR A 187 -16.49 -1.80 8.48
C THR A 187 -17.72 -0.90 8.64
N VAL A 188 -18.12 -0.29 7.54
CA VAL A 188 -19.38 0.45 7.41
C VAL A 188 -20.13 -0.05 6.18
N PRO A 189 -21.47 0.04 6.13
CA PRO A 189 -22.23 -0.30 4.95
C PRO A 189 -21.79 0.49 3.72
N VAL A 190 -21.91 -0.12 2.54
CA VAL A 190 -21.68 0.59 1.27
C VAL A 190 -22.74 1.67 1.10
N THR A 191 -22.30 2.91 0.99
CA THR A 191 -23.13 4.09 0.75
C THR A 191 -22.49 5.01 -0.27
N LYS A 192 -23.26 5.91 -0.89
CA LYS A 192 -22.70 6.92 -1.80
C LYS A 192 -21.80 7.95 -1.13
N ALA A 193 -21.85 8.05 0.20
CA ALA A 193 -21.01 8.96 0.99
C ALA A 193 -19.57 8.46 1.19
N ILE A 194 -19.31 7.18 0.88
CA ILE A 194 -17.98 6.57 1.02
C ILE A 194 -17.53 6.13 -0.37
N GLN A 195 -16.37 6.63 -0.78
CA GLN A 195 -15.75 6.25 -2.04
C GLN A 195 -14.70 5.14 -1.84
N PRO A 196 -14.45 4.31 -2.87
CA PRO A 196 -13.43 3.29 -2.78
C PRO A 196 -12.04 3.93 -2.66
N GLU A 197 -11.26 3.47 -1.68
CA GLU A 197 -9.82 3.71 -1.60
C GLU A 197 -9.11 2.48 -2.17
N THR A 198 -8.24 2.68 -3.16
CA THR A 198 -7.49 1.62 -3.83
C THR A 198 -6.01 1.78 -3.57
N LEU A 199 -5.32 0.65 -3.38
CA LEU A 199 -3.88 0.59 -3.18
C LEU A 199 -3.17 0.31 -4.51
N GLY A 200 -2.26 1.18 -4.91
CA GLY A 200 -1.29 0.97 -5.98
C GLY A 200 0.08 0.64 -5.42
N GLN A 201 0.73 -0.36 -6.00
CA GLN A 201 2.09 -0.77 -5.67
C GLN A 201 3.03 -0.36 -6.79
N TYR A 202 4.11 0.31 -6.45
CA TYR A 202 5.16 0.76 -7.35
C TYR A 202 6.47 0.17 -6.87
N VAL A 203 7.21 -0.51 -7.75
CA VAL A 203 8.43 -1.22 -7.38
C VAL A 203 9.61 -0.73 -8.22
N ALA A 204 10.82 -0.82 -7.65
CA ALA A 204 12.05 -0.70 -8.40
C ALA A 204 13.02 -1.82 -7.99
N PRO A 205 13.87 -2.32 -8.91
CA PRO A 205 14.71 -3.46 -8.61
C PRO A 205 15.91 -3.04 -7.76
N PRO A 206 16.10 -3.58 -6.54
CA PRO A 206 17.39 -3.50 -5.87
C PRO A 206 18.46 -4.18 -6.75
N ASN A 207 19.57 -3.51 -6.94
CA ASN A 207 20.68 -4.01 -7.77
C ASN A 207 22.02 -3.55 -7.19
N VAL A 208 22.26 -3.92 -5.91
CA VAL A 208 23.32 -3.34 -5.09
C VAL A 208 24.47 -4.31 -4.90
N PRO A 209 25.68 -3.99 -5.41
CA PRO A 209 26.85 -4.84 -5.25
C PRO A 209 27.35 -4.87 -3.80
N CYS A 210 28.13 -5.87 -3.45
CA CYS A 210 28.87 -5.87 -2.20
C CYS A 210 29.75 -4.60 -2.12
N PRO A 211 29.94 -4.02 -0.91
CA PRO A 211 30.83 -2.89 -0.72
C PRO A 211 32.26 -3.20 -1.16
N THR A 212 33.00 -2.17 -1.57
CA THR A 212 34.43 -2.29 -1.94
C THR A 212 35.21 -2.98 -0.82
N GLY A 213 35.99 -4.00 -1.20
CA GLY A 213 36.79 -4.79 -0.25
C GLY A 213 36.03 -5.92 0.45
N VAL A 214 34.71 -6.03 0.28
CA VAL A 214 33.89 -7.14 0.78
C VAL A 214 33.73 -8.18 -0.31
N THR A 215 34.14 -9.41 -0.04
CA THR A 215 34.10 -10.52 -0.99
C THR A 215 33.34 -11.71 -0.41
N GLY A 216 32.80 -12.56 -1.28
CA GLY A 216 32.11 -13.78 -0.93
C GLY A 216 31.39 -14.39 -2.12
N PRO A 217 31.04 -15.69 -2.08
CA PRO A 217 30.37 -16.36 -3.20
C PRO A 217 29.08 -15.67 -3.65
N LEU A 218 28.30 -15.13 -2.69
CA LEU A 218 27.05 -14.44 -2.99
C LEU A 218 27.22 -12.97 -3.38
N CYS A 219 28.45 -12.43 -3.46
CA CYS A 219 28.69 -11.12 -4.06
C CYS A 219 28.59 -11.13 -5.59
N ASP A 220 28.56 -12.30 -6.20
CA ASP A 220 28.12 -12.48 -7.58
C ASP A 220 26.57 -12.41 -7.66
N ARG A 221 26.03 -11.61 -8.60
CA ARG A 221 24.59 -11.41 -8.72
C ARG A 221 23.85 -12.71 -9.10
N ALA A 222 24.42 -13.53 -9.99
CA ALA A 222 23.78 -14.77 -10.41
C ALA A 222 23.75 -15.79 -9.27
N ALA A 223 24.84 -15.86 -8.49
CA ALA A 223 24.88 -16.71 -7.30
C ALA A 223 23.88 -16.24 -6.23
N SER A 224 23.71 -14.92 -6.03
CA SER A 224 22.70 -14.38 -5.12
C SER A 224 21.28 -14.72 -5.56
N LEU A 225 20.97 -14.64 -6.85
CA LEU A 225 19.65 -15.04 -7.41
C LEU A 225 19.41 -16.56 -7.30
N ALA A 226 20.45 -17.37 -7.46
CA ALA A 226 20.34 -18.82 -7.26
C ALA A 226 20.06 -19.16 -5.78
N ASP A 227 20.68 -18.46 -4.84
CA ASP A 227 20.38 -18.57 -3.40
C ASP A 227 18.95 -18.10 -3.08
N LEU A 228 18.51 -16.99 -3.67
CA LEU A 228 17.15 -16.51 -3.54
C LEU A 228 16.13 -17.57 -4.01
N SER A 229 16.36 -18.17 -5.18
CA SER A 229 15.52 -19.24 -5.71
C SER A 229 15.50 -20.48 -4.81
N LYS A 230 16.62 -20.81 -4.18
CA LYS A 230 16.69 -21.93 -3.24
C LYS A 230 15.86 -21.66 -1.98
N ARG A 231 15.86 -20.42 -1.48
CA ARG A 231 15.13 -20.04 -0.25
C ARG A 231 13.62 -19.88 -0.49
N PHE A 232 13.22 -19.21 -1.56
CA PHE A 232 11.84 -18.77 -1.78
C PHE A 232 11.19 -19.36 -3.05
N GLY A 233 11.89 -20.24 -3.76
CA GLY A 233 11.43 -20.81 -5.00
C GLY A 233 11.83 -20.00 -6.25
N PRO A 234 11.77 -20.62 -7.45
CA PRO A 234 12.24 -20.01 -8.68
C PRO A 234 11.47 -18.73 -9.07
N SER A 235 10.22 -18.58 -8.64
CA SER A 235 9.41 -17.38 -8.88
C SER A 235 10.03 -16.10 -8.29
N ALA A 236 10.77 -16.20 -7.20
CA ALA A 236 11.42 -15.04 -6.57
C ALA A 236 12.49 -14.41 -7.48
N ALA A 237 13.39 -15.24 -8.04
CA ALA A 237 14.41 -14.74 -8.99
C ALA A 237 13.80 -14.31 -10.34
N MET A 238 12.71 -14.96 -10.77
CA MET A 238 11.96 -14.52 -11.96
C MET A 238 11.34 -13.14 -11.74
N PHE A 239 10.80 -12.86 -10.56
CA PHE A 239 10.26 -11.56 -10.22
C PHE A 239 11.34 -10.47 -10.24
N ASP A 240 12.50 -10.70 -9.60
CA ASP A 240 13.63 -9.77 -9.67
C ASP A 240 14.02 -9.46 -11.14
N SER A 241 14.16 -10.50 -11.95
CA SER A 241 14.53 -10.35 -13.36
C SER A 241 13.47 -9.58 -14.16
N ALA A 242 12.18 -9.81 -13.87
CA ALA A 242 11.08 -9.12 -14.53
C ALA A 242 11.06 -7.63 -14.19
N ILE A 243 11.22 -7.25 -12.92
CA ILE A 243 11.25 -5.83 -12.55
C ILE A 243 12.52 -5.13 -13.07
N GLN A 244 13.65 -5.82 -13.15
CA GLN A 244 14.85 -5.29 -13.82
C GLN A 244 14.52 -4.90 -15.28
N ALA A 245 13.93 -5.83 -16.03
CA ALA A 245 13.57 -5.59 -17.43
C ALA A 245 12.52 -4.48 -17.59
N ILE A 246 11.48 -4.47 -16.78
CA ILE A 246 10.41 -3.45 -16.79
C ILE A 246 11.00 -2.05 -16.51
N CYS A 247 11.96 -1.96 -15.61
CA CYS A 247 12.61 -0.70 -15.24
C CYS A 247 13.79 -0.31 -16.16
N GLY A 248 13.99 -1.00 -17.29
CA GLY A 248 15.01 -0.68 -18.27
C GLY A 248 16.41 -1.14 -17.90
N ASN A 249 16.54 -2.17 -17.06
CA ASN A 249 17.81 -2.74 -16.60
C ASN A 249 18.73 -1.66 -15.99
N PRO A 250 18.34 -1.01 -14.90
CA PRO A 250 19.17 0.02 -14.29
C PRO A 250 20.53 -0.56 -13.89
N PRO A 251 21.60 0.23 -13.99
CA PRO A 251 22.94 -0.22 -13.60
C PRO A 251 22.98 -0.58 -12.12
N SER A 252 23.90 -1.48 -11.74
CA SER A 252 24.13 -1.79 -10.33
C SER A 252 24.70 -0.59 -9.59
N GLY A 253 24.24 -0.39 -8.35
CA GLY A 253 24.66 0.72 -7.50
C GLY A 253 23.80 0.82 -6.24
N VAL A 254 24.14 1.75 -5.37
CA VAL A 254 23.42 1.96 -4.09
C VAL A 254 22.06 2.68 -4.29
N THR A 255 21.78 3.20 -5.47
CA THR A 255 20.51 3.85 -5.79
C THR A 255 19.87 3.16 -6.98
N THR A 256 18.58 2.90 -6.89
CA THR A 256 17.77 2.35 -7.98
C THR A 256 16.55 3.21 -8.24
N THR A 257 16.09 3.21 -9.49
CA THR A 257 14.87 3.93 -9.88
C THR A 257 14.02 3.12 -10.82
N CYS A 258 12.72 3.38 -10.79
CA CYS A 258 11.79 2.90 -11.81
C CYS A 258 10.70 3.93 -12.06
N THR A 259 10.27 4.10 -13.31
CA THR A 259 9.19 5.01 -13.66
C THR A 259 7.99 4.23 -14.13
N TRP A 260 6.86 4.49 -13.53
CA TRP A 260 5.60 3.80 -13.75
C TRP A 260 4.53 4.75 -14.29
N ARG A 261 3.57 4.20 -15.00
CA ARG A 261 2.32 4.89 -15.34
C ARG A 261 1.21 4.42 -14.41
N PRO A 262 0.55 5.32 -13.66
CA PRO A 262 -0.62 4.98 -12.86
C PRO A 262 -1.71 4.33 -13.71
N ARG A 263 -2.33 3.27 -13.22
CA ARG A 263 -3.38 2.55 -13.95
C ARG A 263 -4.69 3.32 -14.03
N GLN A 264 -4.93 4.22 -13.09
CA GLN A 264 -6.18 4.97 -12.96
C GLN A 264 -5.91 6.42 -12.58
N ALA A 265 -6.70 7.33 -13.13
CA ALA A 265 -6.78 8.70 -12.65
C ALA A 265 -7.50 8.77 -11.30
N GLY A 266 -7.23 9.79 -10.51
CA GLY A 266 -7.82 9.96 -9.18
C GLY A 266 -7.05 10.94 -8.32
N TRP A 267 -7.11 10.74 -7.02
CA TRP A 267 -6.43 11.57 -6.03
C TRP A 267 -5.62 10.70 -5.08
N ILE A 268 -4.33 10.95 -4.98
CA ILE A 268 -3.47 10.34 -3.96
C ILE A 268 -3.83 10.97 -2.62
N VAL A 269 -4.19 10.14 -1.66
CA VAL A 269 -4.60 10.57 -0.32
C VAL A 269 -3.65 10.09 0.77
N ARG A 270 -2.98 8.96 0.55
CA ARG A 270 -1.97 8.41 1.46
C ARG A 270 -0.85 7.74 0.67
N VAL A 271 0.33 7.67 1.26
CA VAL A 271 1.52 6.98 0.72
C VAL A 271 2.20 6.19 1.82
N ALA A 272 2.97 5.16 1.46
CA ALA A 272 3.84 4.48 2.42
C ALA A 272 5.13 4.00 1.74
N PRO A 273 6.30 4.17 2.38
CA PRO A 273 7.55 3.56 1.94
C PRO A 273 7.66 2.14 2.46
N HIS A 274 8.32 1.26 1.69
CA HIS A 274 8.76 -0.04 2.17
C HIS A 274 10.09 -0.46 1.56
N MET A 275 11.04 -0.75 2.42
CA MET A 275 12.35 -1.34 2.13
C MET A 275 12.68 -2.34 3.23
N HIS A 276 13.79 -3.07 3.11
CA HIS A 276 14.29 -3.93 4.17
C HIS A 276 15.44 -3.30 4.95
N LEU A 277 16.28 -4.13 5.58
CA LEU A 277 17.27 -3.72 6.60
C LEU A 277 18.41 -2.84 6.07
N THR A 278 18.69 -2.85 4.76
CA THR A 278 19.72 -1.97 4.18
C THR A 278 19.13 -0.73 3.51
N GLY A 279 17.80 -0.56 3.54
CA GLY A 279 17.14 0.63 3.07
C GLY A 279 17.59 1.88 3.82
N HIS A 280 17.85 2.96 3.09
CA HIS A 280 18.32 4.23 3.64
C HIS A 280 17.39 5.40 3.33
N ALA A 281 16.92 5.49 2.08
CA ALA A 281 15.98 6.54 1.67
C ALA A 281 15.05 6.06 0.56
N LEU A 282 13.83 6.58 0.54
CA LEU A 282 12.85 6.32 -0.52
C LEU A 282 12.10 7.60 -0.89
N SER A 283 12.01 7.87 -2.19
CA SER A 283 11.20 8.99 -2.69
C SER A 283 10.30 8.59 -3.86
N MET A 284 9.18 9.27 -3.98
CA MET A 284 8.24 9.15 -5.09
C MET A 284 7.91 10.52 -5.65
N VAL A 285 8.08 10.70 -6.97
CA VAL A 285 7.85 11.96 -7.67
C VAL A 285 6.86 11.73 -8.80
N LEU A 286 5.79 12.49 -8.81
CA LEU A 286 4.83 12.56 -9.91
C LEU A 286 5.38 13.49 -10.99
N ASN A 287 5.30 13.06 -12.27
CA ASN A 287 5.70 13.82 -13.47
C ASN A 287 7.13 14.41 -13.41
N PRO A 288 8.16 13.59 -13.06
CA PRO A 288 9.52 14.11 -12.89
C PRO A 288 10.04 14.80 -14.14
N GLY A 289 10.72 15.95 -13.96
CA GLY A 289 11.32 16.75 -15.03
C GLY A 289 10.32 17.55 -15.87
N THR A 290 9.06 17.66 -15.45
CA THR A 290 8.04 18.48 -16.12
C THR A 290 7.63 19.68 -15.26
N PRO A 291 6.91 20.68 -15.81
CA PRO A 291 6.35 21.78 -15.01
C PRO A 291 5.37 21.33 -13.92
N ASP A 292 4.77 20.15 -14.08
CA ASP A 292 3.81 19.57 -13.12
C ASP A 292 4.47 18.59 -12.14
N GLU A 293 5.80 18.65 -12.00
CA GLU A 293 6.54 17.81 -11.07
C GLU A 293 6.05 18.03 -9.63
N THR A 294 5.74 16.94 -8.95
CA THR A 294 5.29 17.00 -7.55
C THR A 294 5.89 15.84 -6.74
N THR A 295 6.64 16.16 -5.69
CA THR A 295 7.09 15.16 -4.71
C THR A 295 5.90 14.70 -3.86
N ILE A 296 5.57 13.42 -3.93
CA ILE A 296 4.44 12.81 -3.18
C ILE A 296 4.91 12.05 -1.95
N LEU A 297 6.17 11.62 -1.94
CA LEU A 297 6.83 11.01 -0.79
C LEU A 297 8.33 11.33 -0.84
N ASP A 298 8.88 11.78 0.28
CA ASP A 298 10.31 11.95 0.48
C ASP A 298 10.66 11.48 1.90
N ASP A 299 11.21 10.27 1.99
CA ASP A 299 11.71 9.67 3.23
C ASP A 299 13.22 9.55 3.12
N ALA A 300 13.92 10.61 3.51
CA ALA A 300 15.37 10.71 3.45
C ALA A 300 16.09 9.90 4.56
N ASN A 301 15.34 9.43 5.56
CA ASN A 301 15.87 8.70 6.71
C ASN A 301 14.98 7.49 7.01
N TYR A 302 14.80 6.63 6.01
CA TYR A 302 13.96 5.45 6.13
C TYR A 302 14.33 4.60 7.35
N ASN A 303 13.33 4.21 8.10
CA ASN A 303 13.49 3.37 9.28
C ASN A 303 12.67 2.08 9.13
N PHE A 304 13.37 0.96 9.06
CA PHE A 304 12.76 -0.36 8.95
C PHE A 304 11.81 -0.72 10.11
N ASP A 305 12.01 -0.15 11.28
CA ASP A 305 11.16 -0.38 12.45
C ASP A 305 10.02 0.67 12.61
N ASP A 306 9.87 1.61 11.66
CA ASP A 306 8.78 2.60 11.65
C ASP A 306 8.20 2.78 10.24
N GLN A 307 7.53 1.76 9.73
CA GLN A 307 6.92 1.72 8.40
C GLN A 307 5.41 1.97 8.50
N LYS A 308 4.98 3.20 8.28
CA LYS A 308 3.56 3.58 8.39
C LYS A 308 3.06 4.28 7.14
N ALA A 309 1.77 4.14 6.89
CA ALA A 309 1.10 4.95 5.88
C ALA A 309 0.99 6.41 6.35
N ILE A 310 1.35 7.33 5.47
CA ILE A 310 1.37 8.77 5.69
C ILE A 310 0.19 9.38 4.94
N ALA A 311 -0.76 9.99 5.66
CA ALA A 311 -1.82 10.76 5.03
C ALA A 311 -1.24 12.05 4.44
N LEU A 312 -1.56 12.34 3.18
CA LEU A 312 -1.15 13.60 2.56
C LEU A 312 -1.99 14.75 3.11
N LYS A 313 -1.32 15.79 3.55
CA LYS A 313 -1.98 17.02 4.01
C LYS A 313 -2.83 17.65 2.89
N HIS A 314 -2.34 17.57 1.67
CA HIS A 314 -3.02 18.00 0.46
C HIS A 314 -3.02 16.83 -0.53
N PRO A 315 -4.18 16.22 -0.82
CA PRO A 315 -4.28 15.19 -1.83
C PRO A 315 -3.77 15.67 -3.19
N VAL A 316 -3.01 14.80 -3.85
CA VAL A 316 -2.38 15.08 -5.14
C VAL A 316 -3.19 14.42 -6.26
N LYS A 317 -3.55 15.18 -7.28
CA LYS A 317 -4.30 14.67 -8.43
C LYS A 317 -3.38 13.85 -9.34
N ILE A 318 -3.87 12.70 -9.78
CA ILE A 318 -3.29 11.90 -10.87
C ILE A 318 -4.22 11.99 -12.08
N ASN A 319 -3.66 12.28 -13.24
CA ASN A 319 -4.35 12.28 -14.52
C ASN A 319 -3.93 11.08 -15.38
N SER A 320 -4.69 10.79 -16.41
CA SER A 320 -4.27 9.83 -17.44
C SER A 320 -3.01 10.33 -18.15
N GLY A 321 -2.01 9.47 -18.27
CA GLY A 321 -0.73 9.79 -18.90
C GLY A 321 0.36 10.25 -17.94
N ASP A 322 0.02 10.60 -16.70
CA ASP A 322 1.01 10.93 -15.66
C ASP A 322 1.99 9.78 -15.43
N THR A 323 3.16 10.11 -14.90
CA THR A 323 4.19 9.14 -14.52
C THR A 323 4.59 9.32 -13.07
N ILE A 324 4.98 8.22 -12.41
CA ILE A 324 5.49 8.21 -11.05
C ILE A 324 6.89 7.59 -11.07
N LYS A 325 7.89 8.34 -10.66
CA LYS A 325 9.25 7.85 -10.46
C LYS A 325 9.43 7.47 -8.99
N LEU A 326 9.73 6.19 -8.75
CA LEU A 326 10.17 5.67 -7.47
C LEU A 326 11.69 5.61 -7.46
N THR A 327 12.30 6.06 -6.36
CA THR A 327 13.75 5.98 -6.13
C THR A 327 14.01 5.42 -4.75
N CYS A 328 14.89 4.42 -4.65
CA CYS A 328 15.39 3.90 -3.37
C CYS A 328 16.90 4.01 -3.30
N THR A 329 17.40 4.33 -2.12
CA THR A 329 18.84 4.36 -1.80
C THR A 329 19.12 3.39 -0.65
N TYR A 330 20.20 2.65 -0.74
CA TYR A 330 20.61 1.61 0.20
C TYR A 330 21.96 1.94 0.83
N ASP A 331 22.16 1.52 2.08
CA ASP A 331 23.48 1.44 2.73
C ASP A 331 23.92 -0.03 2.88
N PRO A 332 24.63 -0.59 1.89
CA PRO A 332 25.08 -1.99 1.97
C PRO A 332 26.05 -2.26 3.11
N THR A 333 26.65 -1.23 3.74
CA THR A 333 27.54 -1.40 4.92
C THR A 333 26.76 -1.84 6.15
N LEU A 334 25.44 -1.61 6.20
CA LEU A 334 24.56 -2.07 7.29
C LEU A 334 24.57 -3.60 7.43
N ARG A 335 24.86 -4.35 6.36
CA ARG A 335 25.00 -5.81 6.44
C ARG A 335 26.09 -6.25 7.41
N GLN A 336 27.15 -5.45 7.58
CA GLN A 336 28.26 -5.75 8.50
C GLN A 336 28.03 -5.18 9.91
N LYS A 337 27.16 -4.19 10.04
CA LYS A 337 26.88 -3.45 11.28
C LYS A 337 25.70 -4.02 12.05
N LEU A 338 24.61 -4.37 11.33
CA LEU A 338 23.38 -4.81 11.96
C LEU A 338 23.52 -6.23 12.56
N PRO A 339 23.15 -6.45 13.83
CA PRO A 339 23.19 -7.76 14.47
C PRO A 339 22.50 -8.87 13.67
N GLN A 340 21.40 -8.54 12.99
CA GLN A 340 20.58 -9.46 12.19
C GLN A 340 21.28 -9.90 10.90
N LEU A 341 22.22 -9.14 10.38
CA LEU A 341 22.86 -9.37 9.09
C LEU A 341 24.34 -9.76 9.17
N ARG A 342 25.07 -9.29 10.21
CA ARG A 342 26.53 -9.44 10.30
C ARG A 342 27.03 -10.89 10.38
N SER A 343 26.18 -11.82 10.80
CA SER A 343 26.48 -13.26 10.84
C SER A 343 26.20 -13.97 9.51
N GLN A 344 25.58 -13.29 8.56
CA GLN A 344 25.24 -13.86 7.26
C GLN A 344 26.34 -13.59 6.24
N ALA A 345 26.47 -14.47 5.24
CA ALA A 345 27.40 -14.28 4.15
C ALA A 345 27.12 -12.95 3.40
N PRO A 346 28.19 -12.20 3.04
CA PRO A 346 28.05 -11.06 2.16
C PRO A 346 27.36 -11.45 0.87
N ARG A 347 26.47 -10.60 0.36
CA ARG A 347 25.74 -10.88 -0.88
C ARG A 347 25.48 -9.64 -1.71
N PHE A 348 25.39 -9.85 -3.01
CA PHE A 348 24.77 -8.90 -3.92
C PHE A 348 23.28 -8.78 -3.54
N ILE A 349 22.79 -7.57 -3.35
CA ILE A 349 21.42 -7.32 -2.91
C ILE A 349 20.52 -7.26 -4.13
N THR A 350 19.52 -8.14 -4.15
CA THR A 350 18.48 -8.26 -5.18
C THR A 350 17.11 -8.13 -4.53
N TRP A 351 16.06 -8.01 -5.33
CA TRP A 351 14.70 -8.12 -4.81
C TRP A 351 14.48 -9.48 -4.15
N GLY A 352 13.88 -9.48 -2.97
CA GLY A 352 13.51 -10.73 -2.30
C GLY A 352 12.70 -10.49 -1.03
N ASP A 353 11.94 -11.52 -0.64
CA ASP A 353 11.03 -11.45 0.50
C ASP A 353 11.75 -11.55 1.86
N GLY A 354 12.96 -12.08 1.91
CA GLY A 354 13.71 -12.21 3.15
C GLY A 354 14.19 -10.86 3.69
N SER A 355 14.18 -10.69 5.01
CA SER A 355 14.70 -9.49 5.67
C SER A 355 16.16 -9.19 5.31
N SER A 356 16.91 -10.21 4.86
CA SER A 356 18.29 -10.10 4.39
C SER A 356 18.45 -9.78 2.92
N ASP A 357 17.39 -9.85 2.14
CA ASP A 357 17.28 -9.34 0.76
C ASP A 357 16.77 -7.90 0.82
N GLU A 358 16.33 -7.32 -0.28
CA GLU A 358 15.80 -5.96 -0.28
C GLU A 358 14.53 -5.84 -1.10
N MET A 359 13.76 -4.82 -0.76
CA MET A 359 12.67 -4.29 -1.57
C MET A 359 12.88 -2.81 -1.83
N CYS A 360 12.33 -2.31 -2.92
CA CYS A 360 12.06 -0.91 -3.16
C CYS A 360 10.58 -0.84 -3.55
N LEU A 361 9.72 -0.53 -2.60
CA LEU A 361 8.28 -0.57 -2.79
C LEU A 361 7.65 0.72 -2.26
N GLY A 362 7.07 1.49 -3.16
CA GLY A 362 6.23 2.64 -2.83
C GLY A 362 4.76 2.27 -2.91
N LEU A 363 4.01 2.54 -1.86
CA LEU A 363 2.58 2.31 -1.81
C LEU A 363 1.84 3.63 -1.95
N ILE A 364 0.83 3.67 -2.80
CA ILE A 364 -0.02 4.85 -3.02
C ILE A 364 -1.48 4.44 -2.86
N MET A 365 -2.18 5.12 -1.97
CA MET A 365 -3.62 4.97 -1.80
C MET A 365 -4.33 6.10 -2.52
N THR A 366 -5.26 5.74 -3.39
CA THR A 366 -6.00 6.68 -4.24
C THR A 366 -7.51 6.56 -4.07
N VAL A 367 -8.19 7.68 -4.28
CA VAL A 367 -9.65 7.77 -4.35
C VAL A 367 -10.06 8.41 -5.67
N PRO A 368 -11.25 8.08 -6.24
CA PRO A 368 -11.66 8.61 -7.54
C PRO A 368 -11.95 10.11 -7.53
N ASN A 369 -12.49 10.64 -6.44
CA ASN A 369 -12.86 12.05 -6.33
C ASN A 369 -12.08 12.76 -5.24
N LYS A 370 -11.85 14.06 -5.40
CA LYS A 370 -11.20 14.88 -4.36
C LYS A 370 -11.96 14.74 -3.04
N PRO A 371 -11.29 14.42 -1.92
CA PRO A 371 -11.94 14.40 -0.62
C PRO A 371 -12.52 15.78 -0.24
N ALA A 372 -13.71 15.77 0.34
CA ALA A 372 -14.43 17.02 0.64
C ALA A 372 -13.74 17.97 1.63
N ASN A 373 -12.76 17.45 2.40
CA ASN A 373 -12.04 18.22 3.45
C ASN A 373 -10.53 18.30 3.14
N ALA A 374 -10.14 18.29 1.85
CA ALA A 374 -8.75 18.34 1.40
C ALA A 374 -8.44 19.66 0.67
#